data_2e3dfaf8ff623029b378528906f1e2d8
#
_entry.id   2e3dfaf8ff623029b378528906f1e2d8
#
_cell.length_a   1.000
_cell.length_b   1.000
_cell.length_c   1.000
_cell.angle_alpha   90.00
_cell.angle_beta   90.00
_cell.angle_gamma   90.00
#
_symmetry.space_group_name_H-M   'P 1'
#
loop_
_entity.id
_entity.type
_entity.pdbx_description
1 polymer ?
#
loop_
_entity_poly.entity_id
_entity_poly.type
_entity_poly.pdbx_seq_one_letter_code
_entity_poly.pdbx_strand_id
1 'polypeptide(L)'
;MRASASRARAPLARVARGQLEAFVHGRGRSRTLARALASEDGRADAMTREGKIVSEETLHSRYVTVYDRVVEFEETRASSTSTSTSTSATRTRRFAYDVVGHPKNDFKFVVVAPFHSRETTTSGQPEFTIVREYAQGSNSECIVLPSGAFEKGKHETLRDVAAGELREEARVIGGTLIQMIDDDNPGLLETKWCLNRMFPFLSIDGERDDTVIERDAEEFNMTHERVTAKELKRHMYGGAMMMPSVVTAQMAIDHLLKSGHLTLDDF
;
A
#
# COMPACT_ATOMS: atom_id res chain seq x y z
N MET A 1 0.20 -53.79 25.10
CA MET A 1 0.88 -52.84 25.99
C MET A 1 1.64 -51.83 25.18
N ARG A 2 1.11 -50.64 24.93
CA ARG A 2 1.82 -49.42 24.51
C ARG A 2 1.12 -48.22 25.14
N ALA A 3 1.83 -47.51 25.98
CA ALA A 3 1.37 -46.38 26.77
C ALA A 3 1.22 -45.12 25.88
N SER A 4 0.07 -44.49 26.00
CA SER A 4 -0.28 -43.18 25.44
C SER A 4 0.21 -42.10 26.38
N ALA A 5 1.09 -41.22 25.92
CA ALA A 5 1.54 -40.03 26.65
C ALA A 5 0.67 -38.85 26.24
N SER A 6 -0.20 -38.46 27.14
CA SER A 6 -0.98 -37.21 27.12
C SER A 6 -0.03 -36.01 27.39
N ARG A 7 0.06 -35.10 26.42
CA ARG A 7 0.67 -33.76 26.66
C ARG A 7 -0.43 -32.75 26.96
N ALA A 8 -0.45 -32.30 28.19
CA ALA A 8 -1.27 -31.18 28.65
C ALA A 8 -0.86 -29.87 27.95
N ARG A 9 -1.83 -29.17 27.38
CA ARG A 9 -1.70 -27.77 26.90
C ARG A 9 -2.01 -26.82 28.04
N ALA A 10 -1.07 -25.95 28.35
CA ALA A 10 -1.28 -24.83 29.29
C ALA A 10 -2.12 -23.72 28.61
N PRO A 11 -2.92 -22.94 29.37
CA PRO A 11 -3.79 -21.92 28.80
C PRO A 11 -3.05 -20.59 28.63
N LEU A 12 -2.95 -20.12 27.38
CA LEU A 12 -2.61 -18.75 27.04
C LEU A 12 -3.89 -17.88 27.01
N ALA A 13 -4.23 -17.31 28.13
CA ALA A 13 -5.24 -16.26 28.18
C ALA A 13 -5.05 -15.41 29.42
N ARG A 14 -4.38 -14.26 29.30
CA ARG A 14 -4.59 -13.09 30.19
C ARG A 14 -3.54 -11.96 30.02
N VAL A 15 -3.35 -11.38 28.82
CA VAL A 15 -2.52 -10.15 28.70
C VAL A 15 -3.09 -9.10 27.71
N ALA A 16 -4.27 -9.26 27.18
CA ALA A 16 -4.74 -8.41 26.08
C ALA A 16 -5.83 -7.38 26.43
N ARG A 17 -6.20 -7.15 27.70
CA ARG A 17 -7.28 -6.18 28.04
C ARG A 17 -6.82 -4.83 28.60
N GLY A 18 -5.56 -4.64 28.93
CA GLY A 18 -5.09 -3.42 29.61
C GLY A 18 -4.51 -2.33 28.71
N GLN A 19 -4.24 -2.61 27.43
CA GLN A 19 -3.58 -1.63 26.55
C GLN A 19 -4.49 -0.94 25.51
N LEU A 20 -5.72 -1.39 25.34
CA LEU A 20 -6.66 -0.78 24.38
C LEU A 20 -7.42 0.44 24.94
N GLU A 21 -7.59 0.54 26.24
CA GLU A 21 -8.35 1.65 26.86
C GLU A 21 -7.59 2.98 26.95
N ALA A 22 -6.26 2.98 26.79
CA ALA A 22 -5.45 4.21 26.83
C ALA A 22 -5.47 5.00 25.51
N PHE A 23 -6.02 4.45 24.42
CA PHE A 23 -6.00 5.09 23.08
C PHE A 23 -7.27 5.88 22.75
N VAL A 24 -8.36 5.74 23.51
CA VAL A 24 -9.68 6.32 23.18
C VAL A 24 -9.96 7.67 23.83
N HIS A 25 -9.17 8.13 24.80
CA HIS A 25 -9.45 9.39 25.57
C HIS A 25 -8.49 10.56 25.26
N GLY A 26 -7.86 10.61 24.10
CA GLY A 26 -6.93 11.67 23.70
C GLY A 26 -7.49 12.68 22.69
N ARG A 27 -8.68 13.26 22.92
CA ARG A 27 -9.06 14.50 22.21
C ARG A 27 -8.17 15.64 22.72
N GLY A 28 -7.13 16.01 21.95
CA GLY A 28 -6.40 17.23 22.22
C GLY A 28 -4.89 17.22 21.96
N ARG A 29 -4.27 16.18 21.42
CA ARG A 29 -2.80 16.13 21.30
C ARG A 29 -2.23 15.83 19.90
N SER A 30 -3.02 15.94 18.84
CA SER A 30 -2.53 15.67 17.48
C SER A 30 -1.54 16.71 16.95
N ARG A 31 -1.54 17.94 17.51
CA ARG A 31 -0.56 18.98 17.13
C ARG A 31 0.75 18.93 17.92
N THR A 32 0.79 18.23 19.03
CA THR A 32 1.94 18.18 19.94
C THR A 32 2.90 17.03 19.59
N LEU A 33 2.41 15.92 19.02
CA LEU A 33 3.28 14.81 18.61
C LEU A 33 4.11 15.14 17.36
N ALA A 34 3.53 15.84 16.38
CA ALA A 34 4.29 16.30 15.22
C ALA A 34 5.35 17.35 15.61
N ARG A 35 5.12 18.12 16.70
CA ARG A 35 6.07 19.09 17.21
C ARG A 35 7.08 18.52 18.20
N ALA A 36 6.79 17.40 18.84
CA ALA A 36 7.70 16.70 19.75
C ALA A 36 8.74 15.83 19.03
N LEU A 37 8.48 15.47 17.75
CA LEU A 37 9.48 14.83 16.89
C LEU A 37 10.36 15.88 16.16
N ALA A 38 10.07 17.17 16.30
CA ALA A 38 10.78 18.27 15.69
C ALA A 38 11.56 19.17 16.67
N SER A 39 11.64 18.85 17.94
CA SER A 39 12.39 19.66 18.90
C SER A 39 12.89 18.80 20.05
N GLU A 40 14.11 18.39 19.95
CA GLU A 40 15.13 18.21 21.00
C GLU A 40 16.24 17.35 20.40
N ASP A 41 17.04 17.95 19.64
CA ASP A 41 18.48 18.03 19.62
C ASP A 41 18.90 18.72 18.32
N GLY A 42 19.26 19.95 18.42
CA GLY A 42 19.88 20.72 17.36
C GLY A 42 21.29 20.21 17.01
N ARG A 43 21.41 18.95 16.60
CA ARG A 43 22.58 18.32 15.98
C ARG A 43 22.22 16.99 15.35
N ALA A 44 21.15 16.93 14.58
CA ALA A 44 21.08 15.98 13.50
C ALA A 44 21.37 16.82 12.24
N ASP A 45 22.59 16.80 11.76
CA ASP A 45 22.85 17.03 10.34
C ASP A 45 21.85 16.14 9.61
N ALA A 46 20.81 16.77 9.04
CA ALA A 46 19.92 16.10 8.11
C ALA A 46 20.80 15.74 6.90
N MET A 47 21.52 14.63 7.00
CA MET A 47 22.08 13.98 5.82
C MET A 47 20.90 13.76 4.90
N THR A 48 20.78 14.61 3.90
CA THR A 48 19.99 14.29 2.73
C THR A 48 20.60 13.01 2.20
N ARG A 49 19.93 11.87 2.51
CA ARG A 49 20.38 10.55 2.04
C ARG A 49 20.05 10.35 0.56
N GLU A 50 20.01 11.42 -0.19
CA GLU A 50 19.85 11.41 -1.62
C GLU A 50 21.22 11.15 -2.25
N GLY A 51 21.29 10.04 -2.97
CA GLY A 51 22.46 9.73 -3.78
C GLY A 51 22.32 10.34 -5.17
N LYS A 52 23.44 10.76 -5.75
CA LYS A 52 23.48 11.21 -7.15
C LYS A 52 23.52 9.99 -8.08
N ILE A 53 22.54 9.84 -8.96
CA ILE A 53 22.58 8.81 -10.01
C ILE A 53 23.68 9.21 -10.98
N VAL A 54 24.72 8.38 -11.15
CA VAL A 54 25.86 8.63 -12.04
C VAL A 54 25.75 7.85 -13.34
N SER A 55 25.09 6.70 -13.33
CA SER A 55 24.71 5.97 -14.52
C SER A 55 23.49 5.09 -14.29
N GLU A 56 22.76 4.82 -15.36
CA GLU A 56 21.65 3.88 -15.38
C GLU A 56 21.62 3.19 -16.72
N GLU A 57 21.63 1.86 -16.73
CA GLU A 57 21.59 1.01 -17.92
C GLU A 57 20.42 0.04 -17.83
N THR A 58 19.70 -0.15 -18.93
CA THR A 58 18.63 -1.16 -19.01
C THR A 58 19.23 -2.54 -19.24
N LEU A 59 19.05 -3.43 -18.26
CA LEU A 59 19.49 -4.83 -18.36
C LEU A 59 18.45 -5.73 -19.03
N HIS A 60 17.16 -5.47 -18.77
CA HIS A 60 16.06 -6.28 -19.29
C HIS A 60 14.82 -5.43 -19.44
N SER A 61 14.02 -5.66 -20.48
CA SER A 61 12.76 -4.97 -20.71
C SER A 61 11.74 -5.88 -21.38
N ARG A 62 10.68 -6.23 -20.63
CA ARG A 62 9.48 -6.92 -21.13
C ARG A 62 8.25 -6.27 -20.47
N TYR A 63 7.55 -7.01 -19.59
CA TYR A 63 6.49 -6.49 -18.74
C TYR A 63 7.07 -5.50 -17.74
N VAL A 64 8.09 -5.90 -16.99
CA VAL A 64 8.91 -4.99 -16.18
C VAL A 64 10.22 -4.64 -16.89
N THR A 65 10.76 -3.47 -16.58
CA THR A 65 12.13 -3.09 -16.95
C THR A 65 13.03 -3.16 -15.73
N VAL A 66 14.19 -3.78 -15.89
CA VAL A 66 15.25 -3.87 -14.88
C VAL A 66 16.41 -2.99 -15.30
N TYR A 67 16.86 -2.15 -14.37
CA TYR A 67 17.97 -1.23 -14.56
C TYR A 67 19.13 -1.58 -13.63
N ASP A 68 20.37 -1.51 -14.12
CA ASP A 68 21.57 -1.35 -13.30
C ASP A 68 21.78 0.15 -13.07
N ARG A 69 21.62 0.58 -11.82
CA ARG A 69 21.74 1.98 -11.42
C ARG A 69 22.93 2.17 -10.49
N VAL A 70 23.89 2.97 -10.91
CA VAL A 70 25.01 3.37 -10.06
C VAL A 70 24.70 4.69 -9.37
N VAL A 71 24.78 4.68 -8.04
CA VAL A 71 24.52 5.86 -7.20
C VAL A 71 25.77 6.22 -6.43
N GLU A 72 26.08 7.51 -6.43
CA GLU A 72 27.18 8.13 -5.70
C GLU A 72 26.65 8.87 -4.46
N PHE A 73 27.27 8.60 -3.31
CA PHE A 73 26.96 9.26 -2.05
C PHE A 73 28.16 10.03 -1.54
N GLU A 74 27.95 11.24 -1.03
CA GLU A 74 28.97 12.03 -0.34
C GLU A 74 28.88 11.77 1.17
N GLU A 75 29.97 11.36 1.77
CA GLU A 75 30.12 11.15 3.20
C GLU A 75 30.97 12.28 3.80
N THR A 76 30.34 13.21 4.52
CA THR A 76 31.07 14.24 5.25
C THR A 76 31.48 13.69 6.61
N ARG A 77 32.76 13.51 6.84
CA ARG A 77 33.29 13.05 8.12
C ARG A 77 33.48 14.25 9.04
N ALA A 78 32.68 14.37 10.09
CA ALA A 78 32.96 15.30 11.17
C ALA A 78 34.26 14.91 11.87
N SER A 79 35.28 15.71 11.78
CA SER A 79 36.55 15.51 12.51
C SER A 79 36.34 15.84 13.98
N SER A 80 36.40 14.83 14.85
CA SER A 80 36.39 14.99 16.30
C SER A 80 37.83 15.14 16.85
N THR A 81 38.55 16.17 16.40
CA THR A 81 39.81 16.54 17.04
C THR A 81 39.90 18.07 17.16
N SER A 82 39.91 18.51 18.42
CA SER A 82 40.09 19.88 18.83
C SER A 82 41.53 20.32 18.57
N THR A 83 41.84 20.74 17.35
CA THR A 83 42.96 21.65 17.09
C THR A 83 42.77 22.24 15.67
N SER A 84 42.79 23.55 15.62
CA SER A 84 42.65 24.46 14.49
C SER A 84 43.21 23.97 13.15
N THR A 85 42.34 23.89 12.18
CA THR A 85 42.34 23.80 10.73
C THR A 85 41.58 22.56 10.26
N SER A 86 40.24 22.62 10.33
CA SER A 86 39.38 21.52 9.86
C SER A 86 39.21 21.63 8.33
N THR A 87 40.02 20.93 7.59
CA THR A 87 39.66 20.51 6.22
C THR A 87 38.72 19.31 6.32
N SER A 88 37.43 19.56 6.15
CA SER A 88 36.48 18.45 6.05
C SER A 88 36.75 17.69 4.76
N ALA A 89 37.27 16.48 4.85
CA ALA A 89 37.47 15.60 3.70
C ALA A 89 36.13 14.93 3.35
N THR A 90 35.53 15.34 2.25
CA THR A 90 34.38 14.64 1.68
C THR A 90 34.86 13.38 0.97
N ARG A 91 34.35 12.24 1.39
CA ARG A 91 34.61 10.95 0.75
C ARG A 91 33.41 10.53 -0.08
N THR A 92 33.65 10.18 -1.33
CA THR A 92 32.61 9.69 -2.24
C THR A 92 32.60 8.17 -2.24
N ARG A 93 31.39 7.58 -2.20
CA ARG A 93 31.16 6.13 -2.35
C ARG A 93 30.18 5.88 -3.46
N ARG A 94 30.41 4.83 -4.28
CA ARG A 94 29.55 4.40 -5.36
C ARG A 94 29.04 3.00 -5.10
N PHE A 95 27.76 2.77 -5.38
CA PHE A 95 27.11 1.47 -5.28
C PHE A 95 26.25 1.23 -6.52
N ALA A 96 26.27 -0.01 -7.02
CA ALA A 96 25.35 -0.46 -8.04
C ALA A 96 24.11 -1.09 -7.39
N TYR A 97 22.94 -0.84 -7.97
CA TYR A 97 21.66 -1.34 -7.49
C TYR A 97 20.83 -1.86 -8.65
N ASP A 98 20.19 -3.01 -8.45
CA ASP A 98 19.11 -3.45 -9.31
C ASP A 98 17.85 -2.65 -8.98
N VAL A 99 17.28 -1.98 -9.98
CA VAL A 99 16.06 -1.19 -9.86
C VAL A 99 15.06 -1.68 -10.89
N VAL A 100 13.79 -1.80 -10.51
CA VAL A 100 12.72 -2.30 -11.38
C VAL A 100 11.59 -1.29 -11.51
N GLY A 101 10.84 -1.36 -12.59
CA GLY A 101 9.64 -0.53 -12.77
C GLY A 101 8.97 -0.74 -14.12
N HIS A 102 7.86 -0.01 -14.32
CA HIS A 102 7.05 -0.03 -15.54
C HIS A 102 7.09 1.33 -16.24
N PRO A 103 8.10 1.62 -17.06
CA PRO A 103 8.24 2.92 -17.71
C PRO A 103 7.10 3.23 -18.70
N LYS A 104 6.48 2.20 -19.30
CA LYS A 104 5.32 2.37 -20.20
C LYS A 104 4.12 2.98 -19.49
N ASN A 105 4.01 2.76 -18.17
CA ASN A 105 2.91 3.20 -17.32
C ASN A 105 3.30 4.43 -16.49
N ASP A 106 4.33 5.15 -16.89
CA ASP A 106 4.86 6.31 -16.16
C ASP A 106 5.18 5.99 -14.70
N PHE A 107 5.48 4.71 -14.41
CA PHE A 107 5.70 4.18 -13.05
C PHE A 107 4.53 4.40 -12.08
N LYS A 108 3.30 4.52 -12.57
CA LYS A 108 2.11 4.80 -11.75
C LYS A 108 1.08 3.70 -11.91
N PHE A 109 0.47 3.33 -10.79
CA PHE A 109 -0.69 2.45 -10.78
C PHE A 109 -1.64 2.84 -9.64
N VAL A 110 -2.90 2.46 -9.80
CA VAL A 110 -3.93 2.69 -8.80
C VAL A 110 -4.32 1.39 -8.13
N VAL A 111 -4.81 1.48 -6.89
CA VAL A 111 -5.50 0.39 -6.18
C VAL A 111 -6.75 0.98 -5.57
N VAL A 112 -7.90 0.36 -5.81
CA VAL A 112 -9.20 0.90 -5.40
C VAL A 112 -9.87 -0.03 -4.41
N ALA A 113 -10.34 0.49 -3.26
CA ALA A 113 -11.17 -0.24 -2.32
C ALA A 113 -12.66 0.02 -2.62
N PRO A 114 -13.39 -0.92 -3.26
CA PRO A 114 -14.82 -0.76 -3.48
C PRO A 114 -15.57 -1.12 -2.20
N PHE A 115 -16.21 -0.13 -1.60
CA PHE A 115 -17.00 -0.25 -0.39
C PHE A 115 -18.49 -0.10 -0.70
N HIS A 116 -19.31 -0.94 -0.07
CA HIS A 116 -20.76 -0.95 -0.16
C HIS A 116 -21.32 -0.79 1.26
N SER A 117 -22.06 0.30 1.47
CA SER A 117 -22.69 0.58 2.76
C SER A 117 -23.80 -0.40 3.07
N ARG A 118 -24.25 -0.43 4.34
CA ARG A 118 -25.37 -1.30 4.80
C ARG A 118 -26.64 -1.12 3.99
N GLU A 119 -26.86 0.10 3.54
CA GLU A 119 -28.06 0.52 2.80
C GLU A 119 -28.09 -0.04 1.38
N THR A 120 -26.91 -0.34 0.81
CA THR A 120 -26.77 -0.81 -0.57
C THR A 120 -26.53 -2.32 -0.67
N THR A 121 -26.27 -3.00 0.46
CA THR A 121 -26.05 -4.45 0.51
C THR A 121 -27.32 -5.22 0.82
N THR A 122 -27.46 -6.42 0.25
CA THR A 122 -28.58 -7.33 0.56
C THR A 122 -28.42 -8.02 1.92
N SER A 123 -27.19 -8.10 2.43
CA SER A 123 -26.88 -8.67 3.74
C SER A 123 -27.21 -7.73 4.89
N GLY A 124 -27.40 -6.43 4.62
CA GLY A 124 -27.50 -5.38 5.63
C GLY A 124 -26.22 -5.16 6.43
N GLN A 125 -25.07 -5.65 5.94
CA GLN A 125 -23.75 -5.42 6.50
C GLN A 125 -22.89 -4.64 5.53
N PRO A 126 -21.91 -3.85 6.00
CA PRO A 126 -20.96 -3.19 5.12
C PRO A 126 -20.03 -4.22 4.48
N GLU A 127 -19.86 -4.11 3.17
CA GLU A 127 -19.10 -5.06 2.37
C GLU A 127 -18.06 -4.35 1.51
N PHE A 128 -17.02 -5.10 1.14
CA PHE A 128 -16.02 -4.71 0.15
C PHE A 128 -16.02 -5.70 -1.00
N THR A 129 -15.73 -5.23 -2.21
CA THR A 129 -15.43 -6.14 -3.32
C THR A 129 -13.93 -6.43 -3.34
N ILE A 130 -13.56 -7.69 -3.36
CA ILE A 130 -12.19 -8.17 -3.56
C ILE A 130 -12.11 -8.95 -4.86
N VAL A 131 -10.89 -9.09 -5.38
CA VAL A 131 -10.58 -9.83 -6.59
C VAL A 131 -9.64 -10.98 -6.23
N ARG A 132 -9.81 -12.12 -6.89
CA ARG A 132 -8.88 -13.26 -6.85
C ARG A 132 -8.27 -13.43 -8.21
N GLU A 133 -6.96 -13.52 -8.24
CA GLU A 133 -6.19 -13.64 -9.47
C GLU A 133 -4.95 -14.54 -9.27
N TYR A 134 -4.28 -14.87 -10.35
CA TYR A 134 -3.03 -15.62 -10.32
C TYR A 134 -1.84 -14.68 -10.13
N ALA A 135 -1.04 -14.91 -9.10
CA ALA A 135 0.21 -14.21 -8.85
C ALA A 135 1.42 -15.02 -9.37
N GLN A 136 2.08 -14.51 -10.39
CA GLN A 136 3.20 -15.18 -11.06
C GLN A 136 4.39 -15.42 -10.13
N GLY A 137 4.65 -14.47 -9.22
CA GLY A 137 5.79 -14.53 -8.32
C GLY A 137 5.67 -15.65 -7.28
N SER A 138 4.48 -15.82 -6.70
CA SER A 138 4.20 -16.90 -5.73
C SER A 138 3.74 -18.20 -6.40
N ASN A 139 3.41 -18.17 -7.70
CA ASN A 139 2.81 -19.28 -8.43
C ASN A 139 1.55 -19.83 -7.72
N SER A 140 0.67 -18.93 -7.29
CA SER A 140 -0.53 -19.25 -6.53
C SER A 140 -1.62 -18.21 -6.75
N GLU A 141 -2.85 -18.53 -6.37
CA GLU A 141 -3.90 -17.52 -6.25
C GLU A 141 -3.53 -16.51 -5.17
N CYS A 142 -3.80 -15.24 -5.44
CA CYS A 142 -3.72 -14.15 -4.47
C CYS A 142 -5.03 -13.38 -4.41
N ILE A 143 -5.15 -12.57 -3.38
CA ILE A 143 -6.28 -11.65 -3.17
C ILE A 143 -5.77 -10.23 -3.40
N VAL A 144 -6.51 -9.48 -4.20
CA VAL A 144 -6.22 -8.08 -4.50
C VAL A 144 -7.50 -7.23 -4.38
N LEU A 145 -7.32 -5.94 -4.31
CA LEU A 145 -8.34 -4.96 -4.66
C LEU A 145 -8.17 -4.59 -6.12
N PRO A 146 -9.21 -4.17 -6.84
CA PRO A 146 -9.10 -3.70 -8.21
C PRO A 146 -7.93 -2.76 -8.42
N SER A 147 -7.10 -3.04 -9.41
CA SER A 147 -5.83 -2.33 -9.59
C SER A 147 -5.33 -2.35 -11.02
N GLY A 148 -4.84 -1.23 -11.49
CA GLY A 148 -4.27 -1.15 -12.81
C GLY A 148 -3.32 0.01 -13.01
N ALA A 149 -2.65 -0.05 -14.14
CA ALA A 149 -1.55 0.82 -14.47
C ALA A 149 -2.01 2.05 -15.26
N PHE A 150 -1.37 3.19 -15.02
CA PHE A 150 -1.60 4.39 -15.81
C PHE A 150 -0.98 4.25 -17.20
N GLU A 151 -1.80 4.30 -18.23
CA GLU A 151 -1.35 4.24 -19.63
C GLU A 151 -1.56 5.59 -20.32
N LYS A 152 -0.46 6.22 -20.78
CA LYS A 152 -0.52 7.44 -21.56
C LYS A 152 -1.28 7.20 -22.88
N GLY A 153 -2.30 8.04 -23.11
CA GLY A 153 -3.14 7.95 -24.33
C GLY A 153 -4.38 7.08 -24.17
N LYS A 154 -4.46 6.22 -23.14
CA LYS A 154 -5.69 5.53 -22.72
C LYS A 154 -6.40 6.30 -21.61
N HIS A 155 -5.63 6.87 -20.67
CA HIS A 155 -6.15 7.56 -19.50
C HIS A 155 -5.68 9.01 -19.46
N GLU A 156 -6.55 9.93 -19.05
CA GLU A 156 -6.22 11.34 -18.82
C GLU A 156 -5.74 11.56 -17.38
N THR A 157 -6.37 10.88 -16.41
CA THR A 157 -6.09 11.02 -14.98
C THR A 157 -5.99 9.67 -14.29
N LEU A 158 -5.40 9.64 -13.09
CA LEU A 158 -5.41 8.44 -12.22
C LEU A 158 -6.83 8.06 -11.77
N ARG A 159 -7.74 9.02 -11.71
CA ARG A 159 -9.16 8.79 -11.42
C ARG A 159 -9.84 8.01 -12.53
N ASP A 160 -9.48 8.25 -13.79
CA ASP A 160 -10.02 7.50 -14.93
C ASP A 160 -9.53 6.04 -14.89
N VAL A 161 -8.26 5.83 -14.53
CA VAL A 161 -7.73 4.47 -14.29
C VAL A 161 -8.56 3.79 -13.19
N ALA A 162 -8.72 4.45 -12.05
CA ALA A 162 -9.46 3.88 -10.91
C ALA A 162 -10.91 3.53 -11.25
N ALA A 163 -11.60 4.37 -12.04
CA ALA A 163 -12.96 4.12 -12.51
C ALA A 163 -13.01 2.96 -13.53
N GLY A 164 -12.00 2.86 -14.40
CA GLY A 164 -11.86 1.75 -15.35
C GLY A 164 -11.70 0.41 -14.64
N GLU A 165 -10.75 0.31 -13.72
CA GLU A 165 -10.45 -0.92 -12.95
C GLU A 165 -11.63 -1.36 -12.07
N LEU A 166 -12.35 -0.41 -11.45
CA LEU A 166 -13.59 -0.72 -10.73
C LEU A 166 -14.59 -1.43 -11.64
N ARG A 167 -14.72 -0.95 -12.88
CA ARG A 167 -15.67 -1.49 -13.85
C ARG A 167 -15.20 -2.84 -14.39
N GLU A 168 -13.93 -2.94 -14.77
CA GLU A 168 -13.35 -4.12 -15.45
C GLU A 168 -13.20 -5.28 -14.47
N GLU A 169 -12.61 -5.07 -13.30
CA GLU A 169 -12.27 -6.12 -12.33
C GLU A 169 -13.37 -6.37 -11.28
N ALA A 170 -13.99 -5.30 -10.74
CA ALA A 170 -14.98 -5.41 -9.67
C ALA A 170 -16.43 -5.39 -10.16
N ARG A 171 -16.70 -5.05 -11.43
CA ARG A 171 -18.06 -4.84 -11.96
C ARG A 171 -18.82 -3.77 -11.21
N VAL A 172 -18.12 -2.68 -10.87
CA VAL A 172 -18.68 -1.54 -10.13
C VAL A 172 -18.56 -0.27 -10.96
N ILE A 173 -19.64 0.48 -11.07
CA ILE A 173 -19.70 1.79 -11.76
C ILE A 173 -20.33 2.84 -10.85
N GLY A 174 -20.05 4.10 -11.11
CA GLY A 174 -20.61 5.21 -10.35
C GLY A 174 -20.12 5.26 -8.90
N GLY A 175 -20.98 5.77 -8.02
CA GLY A 175 -20.64 5.98 -6.61
C GLY A 175 -19.69 7.17 -6.39
N THR A 176 -19.20 7.30 -5.17
CA THR A 176 -18.25 8.34 -4.79
C THR A 176 -16.84 7.80 -4.82
N LEU A 177 -15.99 8.28 -5.73
CA LEU A 177 -14.58 7.89 -5.84
C LEU A 177 -13.71 8.93 -5.14
N ILE A 178 -12.89 8.50 -4.17
CA ILE A 178 -12.05 9.33 -3.31
C ILE A 178 -10.58 8.88 -3.47
N GLN A 179 -9.70 9.80 -3.86
CA GLN A 179 -8.26 9.59 -3.74
C GLN A 179 -7.86 9.76 -2.27
N MET A 180 -7.14 8.78 -1.70
CA MET A 180 -6.86 8.75 -0.26
C MET A 180 -5.54 9.37 0.16
N ILE A 181 -4.80 9.93 -0.80
CA ILE A 181 -3.60 10.76 -0.59
C ILE A 181 -3.81 12.11 -1.27
N ASP A 182 -3.10 13.12 -0.82
CA ASP A 182 -3.20 14.48 -1.37
C ASP A 182 -2.81 14.51 -2.86
N ASP A 183 -3.40 15.44 -3.62
CA ASP A 183 -3.21 15.54 -5.07
C ASP A 183 -1.75 15.85 -5.48
N ASP A 184 -0.99 16.51 -4.61
CA ASP A 184 0.44 16.81 -4.81
C ASP A 184 1.36 15.68 -4.31
N ASN A 185 0.81 14.60 -3.76
CA ASN A 185 1.58 13.45 -3.31
C ASN A 185 2.14 12.69 -4.53
N PRO A 186 3.45 12.40 -4.57
CA PRO A 186 4.07 11.69 -5.69
C PRO A 186 3.67 10.21 -5.80
N GLY A 187 2.78 9.72 -4.96
CA GLY A 187 2.39 8.32 -4.83
C GLY A 187 3.22 7.56 -3.79
N LEU A 188 2.64 6.53 -3.21
CA LEU A 188 3.27 5.68 -2.20
C LEU A 188 4.34 4.79 -2.83
N LEU A 189 5.45 4.62 -2.14
CA LEU A 189 6.51 3.68 -2.56
C LEU A 189 6.03 2.23 -2.43
N GLU A 190 6.20 1.43 -3.46
CA GLU A 190 5.89 0.01 -3.44
C GLU A 190 6.96 -0.76 -2.65
N THR A 191 8.20 -0.72 -3.12
CA THR A 191 9.38 -1.28 -2.44
C THR A 191 10.60 -0.40 -2.68
N LYS A 192 11.67 -0.60 -1.89
CA LYS A 192 12.90 0.22 -1.99
C LYS A 192 13.64 0.11 -3.33
N TRP A 193 13.42 -0.96 -4.08
CA TRP A 193 14.05 -1.21 -5.39
C TRP A 193 13.11 -1.02 -6.58
N CYS A 194 11.87 -0.57 -6.31
CA CYS A 194 10.87 -0.33 -7.34
C CYS A 194 10.66 1.17 -7.58
N LEU A 195 10.57 1.55 -8.85
CA LEU A 195 10.26 2.92 -9.27
C LEU A 195 8.75 3.22 -9.21
N ASN A 196 7.93 2.19 -9.20
CA ASN A 196 6.49 2.34 -9.24
C ASN A 196 5.97 3.11 -8.03
N ARG A 197 4.90 3.85 -8.27
CA ARG A 197 4.16 4.64 -7.28
C ARG A 197 2.71 4.22 -7.26
N MET A 198 2.22 3.88 -6.08
CA MET A 198 0.84 3.46 -5.86
C MET A 198 -0.02 4.66 -5.46
N PHE A 199 -1.20 4.74 -6.05
CA PHE A 199 -2.22 5.74 -5.73
C PHE A 199 -3.47 5.04 -5.21
N PRO A 200 -3.73 5.08 -3.88
CA PRO A 200 -4.86 4.42 -3.26
C PRO A 200 -6.15 5.23 -3.45
N PHE A 201 -7.23 4.55 -3.82
CA PHE A 201 -8.57 5.09 -3.95
C PHE A 201 -9.57 4.31 -3.10
N LEU A 202 -10.66 4.98 -2.72
CA LEU A 202 -11.84 4.41 -2.10
C LEU A 202 -13.04 4.73 -3.00
N SER A 203 -13.83 3.72 -3.34
CA SER A 203 -15.13 3.89 -3.98
C SER A 203 -16.22 3.57 -2.98
N ILE A 204 -17.21 4.46 -2.83
CA ILE A 204 -18.34 4.30 -1.92
C ILE A 204 -19.62 4.17 -2.73
N ASP A 205 -20.35 3.08 -2.50
CA ASP A 205 -21.70 2.83 -3.02
C ASP A 205 -21.83 2.95 -4.55
N GLY A 206 -20.85 2.37 -5.24
CA GLY A 206 -21.00 2.15 -6.67
C GLY A 206 -22.02 1.04 -6.97
N GLU A 207 -22.65 1.14 -8.13
CA GLU A 207 -23.64 0.20 -8.62
C GLU A 207 -22.99 -0.96 -9.38
N ARG A 208 -23.68 -2.09 -9.45
CA ARG A 208 -23.20 -3.22 -10.25
C ARG A 208 -23.34 -2.93 -11.74
N ASP A 209 -22.28 -3.13 -12.50
CA ASP A 209 -22.29 -3.13 -13.96
C ASP A 209 -22.56 -4.54 -14.49
N ASP A 210 -23.75 -4.76 -15.02
CA ASP A 210 -24.14 -6.02 -15.65
C ASP A 210 -23.79 -6.09 -17.16
N THR A 211 -23.12 -5.06 -17.71
CA THR A 211 -22.68 -5.08 -19.11
C THR A 211 -21.55 -6.09 -19.30
N VAL A 212 -21.54 -6.74 -20.47
CA VAL A 212 -20.43 -7.63 -20.83
C VAL A 212 -19.22 -6.77 -21.20
N ILE A 213 -18.11 -6.97 -20.49
CA ILE A 213 -16.83 -6.32 -20.77
C ILE A 213 -15.87 -7.44 -21.20
N GLU A 214 -15.18 -7.24 -22.32
CA GLU A 214 -14.07 -8.09 -22.69
C GLU A 214 -12.92 -7.85 -21.72
N ARG A 215 -12.41 -8.90 -21.12
CA ARG A 215 -11.23 -8.88 -20.25
C ARG A 215 -9.99 -9.19 -21.07
N ASP A 216 -8.86 -8.72 -20.59
CA ASP A 216 -7.58 -9.11 -21.15
C ASP A 216 -7.36 -10.62 -21.05
N ALA A 217 -6.63 -11.18 -22.02
CA ALA A 217 -6.41 -12.63 -22.08
C ALA A 217 -5.69 -13.19 -20.85
N GLU A 218 -4.96 -12.36 -20.11
CA GLU A 218 -4.27 -12.73 -18.88
C GLU A 218 -5.21 -12.81 -17.66
N GLU A 219 -6.40 -12.20 -17.75
CA GLU A 219 -7.41 -12.15 -16.70
C GLU A 219 -8.48 -13.26 -16.77
N PHE A 220 -8.23 -14.27 -17.59
CA PHE A 220 -9.22 -15.33 -17.91
C PHE A 220 -9.74 -16.08 -16.65
N ASN A 221 -8.97 -16.15 -15.58
CA ASN A 221 -9.33 -16.82 -14.32
C ASN A 221 -9.59 -15.84 -13.16
N MET A 222 -9.63 -14.55 -13.42
CA MET A 222 -9.92 -13.53 -12.42
C MET A 222 -11.39 -13.63 -11.98
N THR A 223 -11.64 -13.62 -10.68
CA THR A 223 -12.97 -13.60 -10.09
C THR A 223 -13.08 -12.50 -9.05
N HIS A 224 -14.29 -11.98 -8.83
CA HIS A 224 -14.56 -11.01 -7.78
C HIS A 224 -15.65 -11.52 -6.85
N GLU A 225 -15.58 -11.13 -5.59
CA GLU A 225 -16.56 -11.47 -4.56
C GLU A 225 -16.75 -10.32 -3.57
N ARG A 226 -17.90 -10.27 -2.92
CA ARG A 226 -18.15 -9.38 -1.81
C ARG A 226 -17.80 -10.06 -0.49
N VAL A 227 -17.12 -9.35 0.38
CA VAL A 227 -16.72 -9.79 1.71
C VAL A 227 -17.08 -8.73 2.74
N THR A 228 -17.46 -9.13 3.93
CA THR A 228 -17.68 -8.22 5.05
C THR A 228 -16.38 -7.54 5.48
N ALA A 229 -16.47 -6.41 6.20
CA ALA A 229 -15.30 -5.73 6.77
C ALA A 229 -14.44 -6.67 7.63
N LYS A 230 -15.11 -7.56 8.39
CA LYS A 230 -14.45 -8.60 9.20
C LYS A 230 -13.67 -9.60 8.36
N GLU A 231 -14.24 -10.05 7.25
CA GLU A 231 -13.58 -10.99 6.33
C GLU A 231 -12.43 -10.33 5.60
N LEU A 232 -12.60 -9.08 5.11
CA LEU A 232 -11.51 -8.31 4.54
C LEU A 232 -10.33 -8.23 5.52
N LYS A 233 -10.59 -7.90 6.78
CA LYS A 233 -9.56 -7.86 7.82
C LYS A 233 -8.84 -9.19 7.98
N ARG A 234 -9.57 -10.32 7.90
CA ARG A 234 -8.97 -11.67 7.93
C ARG A 234 -8.06 -11.91 6.73
N HIS A 235 -8.48 -11.48 5.53
CA HIS A 235 -7.67 -11.59 4.32
C HIS A 235 -6.39 -10.75 4.40
N MET A 236 -6.46 -9.52 4.92
CA MET A 236 -5.29 -8.64 5.11
C MET A 236 -4.20 -9.30 5.97
N TYR A 237 -4.57 -10.12 6.95
CA TYR A 237 -3.62 -10.82 7.82
C TYR A 237 -3.35 -12.27 7.40
N GLY A 238 -4.05 -12.78 6.40
CA GLY A 238 -4.00 -14.19 5.99
C GLY A 238 -2.78 -14.57 5.14
N GLY A 239 -2.01 -13.59 4.66
CA GLY A 239 -0.79 -13.81 3.87
C GLY A 239 -1.02 -14.05 2.37
N ALA A 240 -2.27 -14.11 1.90
CA ALA A 240 -2.61 -14.25 0.49
C ALA A 240 -2.94 -12.90 -0.19
N MET A 241 -3.21 -11.85 0.59
CA MET A 241 -3.52 -10.53 0.06
C MET A 241 -2.26 -9.74 -0.25
N MET A 242 -2.19 -9.15 -1.45
CA MET A 242 -1.04 -8.37 -1.90
C MET A 242 -0.86 -7.09 -1.07
N MET A 243 0.39 -6.70 -0.81
CA MET A 243 0.73 -5.55 0.04
C MET A 243 0.08 -4.22 -0.40
N PRO A 244 0.06 -3.83 -1.68
CA PRO A 244 -0.63 -2.63 -2.12
C PRO A 244 -2.11 -2.61 -1.74
N SER A 245 -2.78 -3.76 -1.88
CA SER A 245 -4.19 -3.95 -1.51
C SER A 245 -4.41 -3.91 0.01
N VAL A 246 -3.48 -4.48 0.80
CA VAL A 246 -3.54 -4.40 2.28
C VAL A 246 -3.44 -2.95 2.75
N VAL A 247 -2.51 -2.17 2.19
CA VAL A 247 -2.34 -0.74 2.55
C VAL A 247 -3.58 0.05 2.16
N THR A 248 -4.08 -0.13 0.93
CA THR A 248 -5.29 0.56 0.44
C THR A 248 -6.52 0.20 1.28
N ALA A 249 -6.72 -1.08 1.60
CA ALA A 249 -7.80 -1.53 2.48
C ALA A 249 -7.73 -0.90 3.87
N GLN A 250 -6.52 -0.82 4.47
CA GLN A 250 -6.36 -0.19 5.77
C GLN A 250 -6.68 1.31 5.72
N MET A 251 -6.22 2.03 4.70
CA MET A 251 -6.53 3.45 4.52
C MET A 251 -8.05 3.67 4.32
N ALA A 252 -8.70 2.80 3.54
CA ALA A 252 -10.15 2.82 3.34
C ALA A 252 -10.90 2.59 4.66
N ILE A 253 -10.54 1.58 5.43
CA ILE A 253 -11.13 1.29 6.74
C ILE A 253 -10.98 2.51 7.68
N ASP A 254 -9.80 3.12 7.74
CA ASP A 254 -9.56 4.29 8.59
C ASP A 254 -10.41 5.50 8.16
N HIS A 255 -10.59 5.70 6.86
CA HIS A 255 -11.47 6.75 6.32
C HIS A 255 -12.95 6.48 6.66
N LEU A 256 -13.42 5.25 6.45
CA LEU A 256 -14.81 4.85 6.67
C LEU A 256 -15.19 4.86 8.17
N LEU A 257 -14.27 4.51 9.06
CA LEU A 257 -14.46 4.66 10.51
C LEU A 257 -14.56 6.13 10.92
N LYS A 258 -13.73 7.01 10.35
CA LYS A 258 -13.77 8.46 10.64
C LYS A 258 -15.04 9.13 10.12
N SER A 259 -15.56 8.67 8.99
CA SER A 259 -16.77 9.20 8.37
C SER A 259 -18.07 8.55 8.89
N GLY A 260 -17.97 7.51 9.73
CA GLY A 260 -19.13 6.83 10.34
C GLY A 260 -19.81 5.80 9.44
N HIS A 261 -19.23 5.47 8.26
CA HIS A 261 -19.73 4.38 7.41
C HIS A 261 -19.42 3.00 7.99
N LEU A 262 -18.34 2.88 8.77
CA LEU A 262 -17.99 1.71 9.55
C LEU A 262 -17.94 2.03 11.04
N THR A 263 -18.16 1.01 11.85
CA THR A 263 -18.01 1.03 13.31
C THR A 263 -17.09 -0.11 13.74
N LEU A 264 -16.65 -0.10 15.00
CA LEU A 264 -15.82 -1.19 15.54
C LEU A 264 -16.58 -2.51 15.64
N ASP A 265 -17.92 -2.47 15.66
CA ASP A 265 -18.77 -3.67 15.72
C ASP A 265 -18.81 -4.43 14.37
N ASP A 266 -18.30 -3.84 13.28
CA ASP A 266 -18.20 -4.46 11.97
C ASP A 266 -17.02 -5.43 11.83
N PHE A 267 -16.16 -5.50 12.84
CA PHE A 267 -14.95 -6.33 12.89
C PHE A 267 -15.04 -7.35 14.04
#